data_f749518c181d5261e56cbb8f86deac0c
#
_entry.id   f749518c181d5261e56cbb8f86deac0c
#
_cell.length_a   1.000
_cell.length_b   1.000
_cell.length_c   1.000
_cell.angle_alpha   90.00
_cell.angle_beta   90.00
_cell.angle_gamma   90.00
#
_symmetry.space_group_name_H-M   'P 1'
#
loop_
_entity.id
_entity.type
_entity.pdbx_description
1 polymer ?
#
loop_
_entity_poly.entity_id
_entity_poly.type
_entity_poly.pdbx_seq_one_letter_code
_entity_poly.pdbx_strand_id
1 'polypeptide(L)'
;DKQVVLKTSDYPAGLSCHVRDPKVWEKNGLYYMVLGARTLENEGRVLLYRSENRKDWILCSILTTKEYFGYMWECPDLFAISDRQILSVSPQGLTAQTDRFQNQYQSGYFLLEGRHAEKKEDEIQTIYLDTGRFAEWDKGFDFYAPQTFIDQKGRRILIGWAGMPDAEYTNKETLQEGWQHCLTFPRELILKENPYSGETQIYQKPIDEIMELRTGECVPITQKTTRFEQECMDLLFIGLPESFVIEVADGVQLTYKDQKVALSLTEECGLGRTIRTTMIPAIETVRILVDSSILEIYLNDGEMVFTTRYYKKASGTRLHIDFDNVRALAYPLQEITVTDKEESDI
;
A
#
# COMPACT_ATOMS: atom_id res chain seq x y z
N ASP A 1 -4.84 17.71 -28.21
CA ASP A 1 -4.02 18.86 -27.79
C ASP A 1 -4.06 19.00 -26.27
N LYS A 2 -2.91 19.28 -25.65
CA LYS A 2 -2.84 19.55 -24.19
C LYS A 2 -3.37 20.96 -23.92
N GLN A 3 -4.25 21.09 -22.94
CA GLN A 3 -4.77 22.37 -22.46
C GLN A 3 -4.42 22.56 -21.00
N VAL A 4 -4.05 23.78 -20.62
CA VAL A 4 -3.82 24.15 -19.22
C VAL A 4 -5.18 24.33 -18.55
N VAL A 5 -5.44 23.58 -17.47
CA VAL A 5 -6.69 23.66 -16.70
C VAL A 5 -6.56 24.48 -15.43
N LEU A 6 -5.34 24.56 -14.85
CA LEU A 6 -4.98 25.42 -13.72
C LEU A 6 -3.58 25.98 -13.96
N LYS A 7 -3.40 27.28 -13.74
CA LYS A 7 -2.12 27.96 -13.75
C LYS A 7 -1.63 28.14 -12.30
N THR A 8 -0.35 28.42 -12.12
CA THR A 8 0.20 28.72 -10.80
C THR A 8 -0.52 29.89 -10.11
N SER A 9 -1.00 30.87 -10.89
CA SER A 9 -1.81 32.00 -10.39
C SER A 9 -3.18 31.61 -9.84
N ASP A 10 -3.67 30.44 -10.18
CA ASP A 10 -5.02 29.96 -9.83
C ASP A 10 -5.01 29.16 -8.50
N TYR A 11 -3.80 28.91 -7.96
CA TYR A 11 -3.64 28.25 -6.67
C TYR A 11 -3.84 29.27 -5.51
N PRO A 12 -4.31 28.78 -4.34
CA PRO A 12 -4.38 29.63 -3.15
C PRO A 12 -3.00 30.17 -2.75
N ALA A 13 -2.99 31.36 -2.16
CA ALA A 13 -1.77 31.97 -1.65
C ALA A 13 -1.07 31.08 -0.60
N GLY A 14 0.24 31.24 -0.45
CA GLY A 14 1.03 30.52 0.54
C GLY A 14 1.52 29.14 0.09
N LEU A 15 1.26 28.73 -1.16
CA LEU A 15 1.81 27.51 -1.70
C LEU A 15 3.18 27.73 -2.35
N SER A 16 4.04 26.73 -2.25
CA SER A 16 5.30 26.64 -2.98
C SER A 16 5.05 26.21 -4.44
N CYS A 17 6.12 26.00 -5.22
CA CYS A 17 6.04 25.45 -6.58
C CYS A 17 5.68 23.94 -6.60
N HIS A 18 5.57 23.29 -5.45
CA HIS A 18 5.25 21.86 -5.33
C HIS A 18 3.72 21.67 -5.18
N VAL A 19 3.03 21.68 -6.32
CA VAL A 19 1.61 21.27 -6.46
C VAL A 19 1.56 20.25 -7.59
N ARG A 20 1.09 19.03 -7.30
CA ARG A 20 1.16 17.91 -8.24
C ARG A 20 0.17 16.78 -7.96
N ASP A 21 0.23 15.73 -8.78
CA ASP A 21 -0.46 14.45 -8.64
C ASP A 21 -1.99 14.58 -8.65
N PRO A 22 -2.58 15.10 -9.75
CA PRO A 22 -4.02 15.23 -9.83
C PRO A 22 -4.71 13.88 -9.90
N LYS A 23 -5.72 13.68 -9.05
CA LYS A 23 -6.69 12.59 -9.15
C LYS A 23 -8.06 13.16 -9.44
N VAL A 24 -8.66 12.74 -10.54
CA VAL A 24 -9.97 13.24 -11.00
C VAL A 24 -11.00 12.12 -10.98
N TRP A 25 -12.20 12.42 -10.52
CA TRP A 25 -13.36 11.52 -10.61
C TRP A 25 -14.64 12.30 -10.90
N GLU A 26 -15.66 11.60 -11.35
CA GLU A 26 -17.01 12.14 -11.54
C GLU A 26 -17.92 11.60 -10.44
N LYS A 27 -18.81 12.48 -9.95
CA LYS A 27 -19.87 12.12 -9.02
C LYS A 27 -21.09 13.03 -9.20
N ASN A 28 -22.25 12.43 -9.45
CA ASN A 28 -23.53 13.13 -9.62
C ASN A 28 -23.49 14.25 -10.67
N GLY A 29 -22.81 14.04 -11.78
CA GLY A 29 -22.68 15.01 -12.87
C GLY A 29 -21.69 16.14 -12.61
N LEU A 30 -20.94 16.11 -11.51
CA LEU A 30 -19.85 17.03 -11.20
C LEU A 30 -18.51 16.29 -11.22
N TYR A 31 -17.48 17.00 -11.63
CA TYR A 31 -16.10 16.50 -11.58
C TYR A 31 -15.38 17.06 -10.36
N TYR A 32 -14.62 16.22 -9.71
CA TYR A 32 -13.78 16.57 -8.57
C TYR A 32 -12.33 16.26 -8.89
N MET A 33 -11.42 17.02 -8.31
CA MET A 33 -9.98 16.81 -8.44
C MET A 33 -9.30 17.10 -7.12
N VAL A 34 -8.46 16.19 -6.65
CA VAL A 34 -7.51 16.46 -5.57
C VAL A 34 -6.10 16.66 -6.13
N LEU A 35 -5.36 17.57 -5.50
CA LEU A 35 -3.94 17.86 -5.78
C LEU A 35 -3.16 17.82 -4.49
N GLY A 36 -1.99 17.19 -4.49
CA GLY A 36 -1.02 17.30 -3.42
C GLY A 36 -0.28 18.62 -3.47
N ALA A 37 -0.01 19.21 -2.32
CA ALA A 37 0.62 20.52 -2.23
C ALA A 37 1.58 20.63 -1.03
N ARG A 38 2.56 21.54 -1.16
CA ARG A 38 3.46 22.01 -0.11
C ARG A 38 3.35 23.51 0.05
N THR A 39 3.21 23.98 1.28
CA THR A 39 3.20 25.42 1.58
C THR A 39 4.62 26.00 1.59
N LEU A 40 4.71 27.34 1.62
CA LEU A 40 5.98 28.06 1.80
C LEU A 40 6.60 27.77 3.19
N GLU A 41 5.77 27.47 4.19
CA GLU A 41 6.16 27.10 5.55
C GLU A 41 6.53 25.60 5.69
N ASN A 42 6.59 24.86 4.56
CA ASN A 42 6.90 23.43 4.53
C ASN A 42 5.86 22.56 5.25
N GLU A 43 4.60 22.77 4.95
CA GLU A 43 3.50 21.94 5.41
C GLU A 43 2.80 21.26 4.22
N GLY A 44 2.51 19.97 4.37
CA GLY A 44 1.75 19.19 3.38
C GLY A 44 0.26 19.53 3.40
N ARG A 45 -0.37 19.58 2.22
CA ARG A 45 -1.80 19.84 2.05
C ARG A 45 -2.37 19.06 0.88
N VAL A 46 -3.69 18.87 0.89
CA VAL A 46 -4.46 18.44 -0.28
C VAL A 46 -5.47 19.52 -0.63
N LEU A 47 -5.49 19.90 -1.90
CA LEU A 47 -6.43 20.85 -2.46
C LEU A 47 -7.55 20.09 -3.16
N LEU A 48 -8.80 20.35 -2.81
CA LEU A 48 -9.97 19.76 -3.46
C LEU A 48 -10.66 20.80 -4.35
N TYR A 49 -10.71 20.51 -5.63
CA TYR A 49 -11.42 21.30 -6.64
C TYR A 49 -12.66 20.58 -7.15
N ARG A 50 -13.63 21.34 -7.67
CA ARG A 50 -14.76 20.83 -8.43
C ARG A 50 -14.88 21.54 -9.77
N SER A 51 -15.53 20.90 -10.74
CA SER A 51 -15.83 21.44 -12.07
C SER A 51 -17.13 20.87 -12.60
N GLU A 52 -17.87 21.65 -13.37
CA GLU A 52 -19.05 21.20 -14.12
C GLU A 52 -18.68 20.72 -15.53
N ASN A 53 -17.51 21.14 -16.05
CA ASN A 53 -17.15 20.96 -17.47
C ASN A 53 -15.73 20.44 -17.70
N ARG A 54 -14.97 20.13 -16.63
CA ARG A 54 -13.55 19.69 -16.63
C ARG A 54 -12.56 20.74 -17.14
N LYS A 55 -13.00 21.98 -17.36
CA LYS A 55 -12.15 23.10 -17.83
C LYS A 55 -12.02 24.16 -16.74
N ASP A 56 -13.13 24.55 -16.15
CA ASP A 56 -13.19 25.58 -15.12
C ASP A 56 -13.25 24.90 -13.75
N TRP A 57 -12.20 25.04 -12.95
CA TRP A 57 -12.07 24.40 -11.65
C TRP A 57 -12.16 25.40 -10.51
N ILE A 58 -12.99 25.12 -9.53
CA ILE A 58 -13.21 25.95 -8.34
C ILE A 58 -12.68 25.20 -7.14
N LEU A 59 -11.81 25.86 -6.35
CA LEU A 59 -11.31 25.32 -5.07
C LEU A 59 -12.46 25.27 -4.06
N CYS A 60 -12.70 24.06 -3.51
CA CYS A 60 -13.77 23.83 -2.53
C CYS A 60 -13.25 23.68 -1.13
N SER A 61 -12.15 22.93 -0.96
CA SER A 61 -11.61 22.64 0.36
C SER A 61 -10.10 22.48 0.33
N ILE A 62 -9.49 22.74 1.49
CA ILE A 62 -8.09 22.43 1.78
C ILE A 62 -8.10 21.43 2.94
N LEU A 63 -7.49 20.25 2.75
CA LEU A 63 -7.31 19.25 3.77
C LEU A 63 -5.89 19.33 4.30
N THR A 64 -5.72 19.40 5.61
CA THR A 64 -4.43 19.53 6.30
C THR A 64 -4.52 19.02 7.74
N THR A 65 -3.49 19.19 8.53
CA THR A 65 -3.45 18.87 9.96
C THR A 65 -3.16 20.13 10.77
N LYS A 66 -3.48 20.14 12.06
CA LYS A 66 -3.09 21.25 12.97
C LYS A 66 -1.62 21.14 13.37
N GLU A 67 -1.18 19.91 13.64
CA GLU A 67 0.20 19.58 13.95
C GLU A 67 0.97 19.34 12.65
N TYR A 68 2.29 19.55 12.70
CA TYR A 68 3.17 19.20 11.55
C TYR A 68 3.02 17.73 11.17
N PHE A 69 2.71 17.47 9.90
CA PHE A 69 2.58 16.12 9.36
C PHE A 69 3.24 16.00 7.98
N GLY A 70 4.54 16.26 7.95
CA GLY A 70 5.35 16.25 6.73
C GLY A 70 5.26 17.54 5.92
N TYR A 71 6.27 17.76 5.09
CA TYR A 71 6.39 18.99 4.31
C TYR A 71 5.65 18.95 2.96
N MET A 72 5.32 17.76 2.45
CA MET A 72 4.62 17.54 1.19
C MET A 72 3.71 16.33 1.31
N TRP A 73 2.50 16.42 0.79
CA TRP A 73 1.60 15.27 0.64
C TRP A 73 1.46 14.94 -0.84
N GLU A 74 2.09 13.85 -1.27
CA GLU A 74 2.05 13.37 -2.67
C GLU A 74 0.91 12.40 -2.89
N CYS A 75 0.58 12.17 -4.17
CA CYS A 75 -0.34 11.13 -4.65
C CYS A 75 -1.68 11.09 -3.91
N PRO A 76 -2.36 12.21 -3.68
CA PRO A 76 -3.64 12.20 -2.98
C PRO A 76 -4.67 11.41 -3.77
N ASP A 77 -5.49 10.63 -3.05
CA ASP A 77 -6.66 9.94 -3.59
C ASP A 77 -7.82 10.06 -2.59
N LEU A 78 -8.91 10.67 -3.00
CA LEU A 78 -10.10 10.86 -2.17
C LEU A 78 -11.24 10.00 -2.71
N PHE A 79 -11.62 8.98 -1.97
CA PHE A 79 -12.60 8.00 -2.38
C PHE A 79 -13.52 7.59 -1.23
N ALA A 80 -14.51 6.74 -1.53
CA ALA A 80 -15.37 6.16 -0.51
C ALA A 80 -15.37 4.64 -0.58
N ILE A 81 -15.49 4.02 0.60
CA ILE A 81 -15.86 2.61 0.77
C ILE A 81 -17.11 2.62 1.64
N SER A 82 -18.21 2.07 1.13
CA SER A 82 -19.53 2.17 1.77
C SER A 82 -19.93 3.63 2.04
N ASP A 83 -20.13 4.02 3.27
CA ASP A 83 -20.51 5.37 3.70
C ASP A 83 -19.33 6.22 4.21
N ARG A 84 -18.13 5.67 4.29
CA ARG A 84 -16.93 6.34 4.79
C ARG A 84 -16.10 6.95 3.66
N GLN A 85 -15.74 8.21 3.80
CA GLN A 85 -14.75 8.85 2.94
C GLN A 85 -13.33 8.57 3.45
N ILE A 86 -12.42 8.33 2.54
CA ILE A 86 -11.02 8.02 2.80
C ILE A 86 -10.16 9.00 1.99
N LEU A 87 -9.22 9.64 2.67
CA LEU A 87 -8.13 10.37 2.02
C LEU A 87 -6.85 9.57 2.13
N SER A 88 -6.36 9.05 1.02
CA SER A 88 -5.02 8.48 0.91
C SER A 88 -4.03 9.58 0.54
N VAL A 89 -2.86 9.60 1.17
CA VAL A 89 -1.75 10.51 0.87
C VAL A 89 -0.41 9.83 1.12
N SER A 90 0.63 10.33 0.45
CA SER A 90 2.01 9.91 0.66
C SER A 90 2.83 11.07 1.25
N PRO A 91 2.85 11.23 2.60
CA PRO A 91 3.54 12.33 3.25
C PRO A 91 5.06 12.13 3.26
N GLN A 92 5.79 13.22 2.95
CA GLN A 92 7.25 13.30 3.02
C GLN A 92 7.68 14.09 4.25
N GLY A 93 8.77 13.64 4.91
CA GLY A 93 9.37 14.35 6.04
C GLY A 93 8.77 14.05 7.40
N LEU A 94 8.13 12.91 7.57
CA LEU A 94 7.76 12.40 8.90
C LEU A 94 8.99 11.80 9.58
N THR A 95 9.11 12.02 10.87
CA THR A 95 10.17 11.40 11.68
C THR A 95 9.85 9.95 11.96
N ALA A 96 10.81 9.07 11.71
CA ALA A 96 10.70 7.65 12.03
C ALA A 96 10.47 7.43 13.53
N GLN A 97 9.58 6.50 13.83
CA GLN A 97 9.27 6.02 15.19
C GLN A 97 9.58 4.52 15.27
N THR A 98 9.59 3.98 16.48
CA THR A 98 9.92 2.56 16.71
C THR A 98 9.03 1.61 15.87
N ASP A 99 7.73 1.87 15.80
CA ASP A 99 6.74 0.98 15.19
C ASP A 99 5.92 1.64 14.06
N ARG A 100 6.29 2.89 13.70
CA ARG A 100 5.61 3.69 12.66
C ARG A 100 6.61 4.53 11.88
N PHE A 101 6.24 4.85 10.64
CA PHE A 101 6.98 5.79 9.80
C PHE A 101 8.46 5.40 9.60
N GLN A 102 8.71 4.08 9.46
CA GLN A 102 10.08 3.55 9.39
C GLN A 102 10.71 3.66 8.00
N ASN A 103 9.97 4.09 6.99
CA ASN A 103 10.45 4.32 5.63
C ASN A 103 10.92 5.78 5.44
N GLN A 104 11.67 6.04 4.37
CA GLN A 104 12.11 7.39 3.99
C GLN A 104 10.92 8.32 3.80
N TYR A 105 9.88 7.85 3.11
CA TYR A 105 8.59 8.50 2.94
C TYR A 105 7.47 7.52 3.29
N GLN A 106 6.29 8.05 3.59
CA GLN A 106 5.18 7.25 4.04
C GLN A 106 4.06 7.21 3.00
N SER A 107 3.22 6.20 3.06
CA SER A 107 1.94 6.15 2.37
C SER A 107 0.89 5.61 3.32
N GLY A 108 -0.24 6.28 3.39
CA GLY A 108 -1.30 5.89 4.32
C GLY A 108 -2.59 6.63 4.06
N TYR A 109 -3.51 6.52 4.98
CA TYR A 109 -4.84 7.10 4.83
C TYR A 109 -5.40 7.66 6.13
N PHE A 110 -6.35 8.59 5.96
CA PHE A 110 -7.24 9.08 7.00
C PHE A 110 -8.66 8.59 6.69
N LEU A 111 -9.37 8.07 7.68
CA LEU A 111 -10.82 7.91 7.64
C LEU A 111 -11.47 9.24 8.01
N LEU A 112 -12.22 9.82 7.10
CA LEU A 112 -12.85 11.11 7.33
C LEU A 112 -14.18 10.93 8.08
N GLU A 113 -14.43 11.78 9.07
CA GLU A 113 -15.70 11.85 9.75
C GLU A 113 -16.69 12.68 8.91
N GLY A 114 -17.72 12.02 8.40
CA GLY A 114 -18.75 12.66 7.58
C GLY A 114 -18.35 12.90 6.12
N ARG A 115 -19.29 13.46 5.33
CA ARG A 115 -19.08 13.80 3.92
C ARG A 115 -18.70 15.28 3.78
N HIS A 116 -17.51 15.64 4.27
CA HIS A 116 -17.08 17.03 4.33
C HIS A 116 -16.62 17.58 2.98
N ALA A 117 -16.08 16.74 2.10
CA ALA A 117 -15.47 17.17 0.85
C ALA A 117 -16.46 17.63 -0.24
N GLU A 118 -17.75 17.41 -0.09
CA GLU A 118 -18.74 17.57 -1.16
C GLU A 118 -19.79 18.64 -0.89
N LYS A 119 -19.66 19.44 0.15
CA LYS A 119 -20.62 20.48 0.44
C LYS A 119 -20.53 21.62 -0.57
N LYS A 120 -21.70 22.05 -1.08
CA LYS A 120 -21.86 23.30 -1.83
C LYS A 120 -21.83 24.46 -0.85
N GLU A 121 -20.68 24.96 -0.53
CA GLU A 121 -20.55 26.23 0.18
C GLU A 121 -19.76 27.19 -0.70
N ASP A 122 -20.13 28.47 -0.67
CA ASP A 122 -19.47 29.52 -1.43
C ASP A 122 -18.12 29.93 -0.82
N GLU A 123 -17.75 29.37 0.36
CA GLU A 123 -16.50 29.62 1.06
C GLU A 123 -15.60 28.38 1.05
N ILE A 124 -14.30 28.60 0.81
CA ILE A 124 -13.28 27.57 0.88
C ILE A 124 -13.16 27.08 2.31
N GLN A 125 -13.40 25.78 2.52
CA GLN A 125 -13.30 25.17 3.86
C GLN A 125 -11.89 24.59 4.09
N THR A 126 -11.36 24.81 5.30
CA THR A 126 -10.18 24.06 5.76
C THR A 126 -10.63 22.92 6.67
N ILE A 127 -10.30 21.69 6.27
CA ILE A 127 -10.59 20.46 6.98
C ILE A 127 -9.32 20.01 7.70
N TYR A 128 -9.36 19.99 9.03
CA TYR A 128 -8.23 19.53 9.84
C TYR A 128 -8.37 18.05 10.16
N LEU A 129 -7.36 17.29 9.81
CA LEU A 129 -7.26 15.85 10.06
C LEU A 129 -6.50 15.59 11.35
N ASP A 130 -6.87 14.52 12.05
CA ASP A 130 -6.17 14.06 13.25
C ASP A 130 -4.99 13.16 12.86
N THR A 131 -3.77 13.60 13.14
CA THR A 131 -2.54 12.87 12.83
C THR A 131 -2.43 11.52 13.56
N GLY A 132 -3.06 11.41 14.73
CA GLY A 132 -3.13 10.17 15.50
C GLY A 132 -3.92 9.06 14.79
N ARG A 133 -4.83 9.44 13.89
CA ARG A 133 -5.69 8.54 13.12
C ARG A 133 -5.14 8.18 11.73
N PHE A 134 -3.95 8.64 11.40
CA PHE A 134 -3.30 8.22 10.15
C PHE A 134 -2.86 6.78 10.23
N ALA A 135 -3.36 5.94 9.33
CA ALA A 135 -2.98 4.54 9.19
C ALA A 135 -2.08 4.36 7.96
N GLU A 136 -0.93 3.72 8.14
CA GLU A 136 -0.04 3.37 7.03
C GLU A 136 -0.64 2.23 6.22
N TRP A 137 -0.57 2.31 4.89
CA TRP A 137 -1.02 1.24 4.00
C TRP A 137 -0.17 -0.02 4.11
N ASP A 138 1.12 0.14 4.37
CA ASP A 138 2.07 -0.96 4.35
C ASP A 138 3.17 -0.72 5.39
N LYS A 139 3.64 -1.79 6.01
CA LYS A 139 4.68 -1.77 7.05
C LYS A 139 6.02 -2.31 6.55
N GLY A 140 6.10 -2.71 5.28
CA GLY A 140 7.32 -3.21 4.66
C GLY A 140 8.28 -2.12 4.21
N PHE A 141 9.30 -2.51 3.46
CA PHE A 141 10.33 -1.61 2.97
C PHE A 141 9.93 -0.89 1.67
N ASP A 142 9.17 -1.57 0.82
CA ASP A 142 8.97 -1.17 -0.57
C ASP A 142 7.48 -0.97 -0.88
N PHE A 143 6.93 0.15 -0.43
CA PHE A 143 5.57 0.54 -0.76
C PHE A 143 5.43 2.05 -0.75
N TYR A 144 5.09 2.63 -1.91
CA TYR A 144 4.90 4.08 -2.03
C TYR A 144 3.86 4.44 -3.10
N ALA A 145 3.36 5.68 -3.04
CA ALA A 145 2.54 6.31 -4.06
C ALA A 145 1.33 5.47 -4.56
N PRO A 146 0.55 4.84 -3.66
CA PRO A 146 -0.57 4.02 -4.08
C PRO A 146 -1.67 4.87 -4.73
N GLN A 147 -2.38 4.24 -5.67
CA GLN A 147 -3.59 4.77 -6.28
C GLN A 147 -4.70 3.73 -6.25
N THR A 148 -5.95 4.19 -6.19
CA THR A 148 -7.10 3.29 -6.19
C THR A 148 -8.02 3.52 -7.39
N PHE A 149 -8.78 2.50 -7.77
CA PHE A 149 -9.83 2.57 -8.77
C PHE A 149 -10.98 1.63 -8.39
N ILE A 150 -12.13 1.82 -9.03
CA ILE A 150 -13.24 0.86 -8.94
C ILE A 150 -13.16 -0.05 -10.16
N ASP A 151 -13.14 -1.35 -9.94
CA ASP A 151 -13.15 -2.34 -11.01
C ASP A 151 -14.58 -2.61 -11.54
N GLN A 152 -14.69 -3.48 -12.54
CA GLN A 152 -15.98 -3.85 -13.15
C GLN A 152 -16.90 -4.61 -12.18
N LYS A 153 -16.37 -5.18 -11.09
CA LYS A 153 -17.14 -5.86 -10.04
C LYS A 153 -17.59 -4.90 -8.93
N GLY A 154 -17.24 -3.62 -9.03
CA GLY A 154 -17.55 -2.60 -8.04
C GLY A 154 -16.63 -2.59 -6.82
N ARG A 155 -15.53 -3.34 -6.84
CA ARG A 155 -14.54 -3.39 -5.76
C ARG A 155 -13.62 -2.17 -5.83
N ARG A 156 -13.21 -1.64 -4.69
CA ARG A 156 -12.15 -0.63 -4.60
C ARG A 156 -10.80 -1.36 -4.58
N ILE A 157 -10.01 -1.18 -5.62
CA ILE A 157 -8.71 -1.83 -5.80
C ILE A 157 -7.61 -0.81 -5.58
N LEU A 158 -6.61 -1.17 -4.78
CA LEU A 158 -5.40 -0.39 -4.54
C LEU A 158 -4.22 -1.08 -5.19
N ILE A 159 -3.37 -0.30 -5.86
CA ILE A 159 -2.06 -0.71 -6.36
C ILE A 159 -1.03 0.31 -5.89
N GLY A 160 0.08 -0.15 -5.34
CA GLY A 160 1.21 0.67 -4.94
C GLY A 160 2.44 0.43 -5.81
N TRP A 161 3.36 1.37 -5.79
CA TRP A 161 4.70 1.14 -6.28
C TRP A 161 5.49 0.32 -5.25
N ALA A 162 5.97 -0.87 -5.65
CA ALA A 162 6.85 -1.70 -4.83
C ALA A 162 8.29 -1.17 -4.89
N GLY A 163 8.48 -0.04 -4.24
CA GLY A 163 9.72 0.70 -4.14
C GLY A 163 9.62 1.85 -3.14
N MET A 164 10.72 2.56 -2.94
CA MET A 164 10.80 3.71 -2.06
C MET A 164 11.77 4.72 -2.67
N PRO A 165 11.33 5.98 -2.94
CA PRO A 165 12.26 6.99 -3.44
C PRO A 165 13.28 7.35 -2.37
N ASP A 166 14.49 7.70 -2.81
CA ASP A 166 15.60 8.14 -1.96
C ASP A 166 16.00 7.16 -0.85
N ALA A 167 15.64 5.86 -1.01
CA ALA A 167 16.00 4.83 -0.04
C ALA A 167 17.51 4.58 -0.02
N GLU A 168 18.04 4.30 1.18
CA GLU A 168 19.47 3.99 1.38
C GLU A 168 19.86 2.59 0.88
N TYR A 169 18.87 1.70 0.64
CA TYR A 169 19.07 0.36 0.09
C TYR A 169 18.97 0.34 -1.43
N THR A 170 19.46 -0.73 -2.05
CA THR A 170 19.60 -0.82 -3.52
C THR A 170 18.79 -1.98 -4.12
N ASN A 171 18.54 -1.87 -5.44
CA ASN A 171 17.94 -2.89 -6.29
C ASN A 171 18.95 -3.36 -7.37
N LYS A 172 20.24 -3.41 -7.06
CA LYS A 172 21.32 -3.64 -8.03
C LYS A 172 21.18 -4.93 -8.84
N GLU A 173 20.57 -5.98 -8.27
CA GLU A 173 20.39 -7.27 -8.95
C GLU A 173 19.48 -7.12 -10.19
N THR A 174 18.31 -6.49 -10.01
CA THR A 174 17.39 -6.27 -11.15
C THR A 174 17.86 -5.17 -12.10
N LEU A 175 18.67 -4.21 -11.61
CA LEU A 175 19.32 -3.23 -12.48
C LEU A 175 20.28 -3.90 -13.47
N GLN A 176 20.97 -4.95 -13.07
CA GLN A 176 21.83 -5.74 -13.96
C GLN A 176 21.03 -6.48 -15.04
N GLU A 177 19.77 -6.80 -14.75
CA GLU A 177 18.81 -7.42 -15.68
C GLU A 177 18.09 -6.39 -16.57
N GLY A 178 18.34 -5.09 -16.37
CA GLY A 178 17.79 -4.02 -17.19
C GLY A 178 16.46 -3.44 -16.70
N TRP A 179 16.03 -3.74 -15.46
CA TRP A 179 14.84 -3.18 -14.86
C TRP A 179 15.03 -2.89 -13.36
N GLN A 180 14.16 -2.07 -12.76
CA GLN A 180 14.32 -1.67 -11.37
C GLN A 180 13.05 -1.84 -10.53
N HIS A 181 11.93 -1.37 -11.01
CA HIS A 181 10.72 -1.22 -10.22
C HIS A 181 9.60 -2.16 -10.67
N CYS A 182 8.69 -2.47 -9.75
CA CYS A 182 7.46 -3.18 -10.03
C CYS A 182 6.29 -2.57 -9.25
N LEU A 183 5.10 -3.01 -9.56
CA LEU A 183 3.89 -2.69 -8.80
C LEU A 183 3.62 -3.81 -7.79
N THR A 184 2.87 -3.49 -6.74
CA THR A 184 2.33 -4.51 -5.83
C THR A 184 1.26 -5.33 -6.53
N PHE A 185 0.91 -6.49 -5.97
CA PHE A 185 -0.33 -7.15 -6.35
C PHE A 185 -1.51 -6.21 -6.09
N PRO A 186 -2.55 -6.26 -6.95
CA PRO A 186 -3.79 -5.52 -6.69
C PRO A 186 -4.45 -6.00 -5.41
N ARG A 187 -4.88 -5.04 -4.56
CA ARG A 187 -5.50 -5.30 -3.26
C ARG A 187 -6.90 -4.74 -3.22
N GLU A 188 -7.88 -5.58 -2.92
CA GLU A 188 -9.24 -5.14 -2.60
C GLU A 188 -9.25 -4.50 -1.21
N LEU A 189 -9.81 -3.29 -1.12
CA LEU A 189 -9.96 -2.55 0.12
C LEU A 189 -11.33 -2.82 0.74
N ILE A 190 -11.34 -3.34 1.95
CA ILE A 190 -12.55 -3.72 2.68
C ILE A 190 -12.57 -3.01 4.02
N LEU A 191 -13.65 -2.28 4.29
CA LEU A 191 -13.84 -1.62 5.58
C LEU A 191 -14.40 -2.63 6.59
N LYS A 192 -13.71 -2.85 7.70
CA LYS A 192 -14.12 -3.77 8.77
C LYS A 192 -13.87 -3.15 10.15
N GLU A 193 -14.60 -3.60 11.14
CA GLU A 193 -14.31 -3.36 12.55
C GLU A 193 -13.19 -4.32 12.99
N ASN A 194 -12.16 -3.77 13.62
CA ASN A 194 -11.08 -4.57 14.18
C ASN A 194 -11.58 -5.29 15.44
N PRO A 195 -11.46 -6.63 15.53
CA PRO A 195 -12.01 -7.38 16.63
C PRO A 195 -11.34 -7.11 17.99
N TYR A 196 -10.14 -6.54 17.99
CA TYR A 196 -9.39 -6.26 19.22
C TYR A 196 -9.54 -4.83 19.71
N SER A 197 -9.59 -3.85 18.80
CA SER A 197 -9.72 -2.41 19.16
C SER A 197 -11.15 -1.90 19.09
N GLY A 198 -12.04 -2.57 18.35
CA GLY A 198 -13.39 -2.09 18.03
C GLY A 198 -13.39 -0.91 17.05
N GLU A 199 -12.23 -0.50 16.54
CA GLU A 199 -12.13 0.59 15.59
C GLU A 199 -12.36 0.11 14.16
N THR A 200 -13.00 0.96 13.36
CA THR A 200 -13.14 0.72 11.92
C THR A 200 -11.81 0.99 11.23
N GLN A 201 -11.33 0.02 10.45
CA GLN A 201 -10.12 0.15 9.65
C GLN A 201 -10.26 -0.52 8.28
N ILE A 202 -9.32 -0.27 7.37
CA ILE A 202 -9.31 -0.88 6.04
C ILE A 202 -8.43 -2.12 6.07
N TYR A 203 -9.02 -3.24 5.67
CA TYR A 203 -8.32 -4.50 5.37
C TYR A 203 -7.96 -4.53 3.89
N GLN A 204 -6.78 -5.02 3.57
CA GLN A 204 -6.23 -5.10 2.21
C GLN A 204 -6.13 -6.56 1.80
N LYS A 205 -7.08 -7.06 1.05
CA LYS A 205 -7.08 -8.45 0.58
C LYS A 205 -6.47 -8.51 -0.83
N PRO A 206 -5.50 -9.40 -1.11
CA PRO A 206 -5.12 -9.69 -2.49
C PRO A 206 -6.36 -10.08 -3.29
N ILE A 207 -6.51 -9.58 -4.50
CA ILE A 207 -7.69 -9.89 -5.32
C ILE A 207 -7.82 -11.40 -5.55
N ASP A 208 -9.06 -11.88 -5.62
CA ASP A 208 -9.33 -13.32 -5.75
C ASP A 208 -8.79 -13.92 -7.06
N GLU A 209 -8.60 -13.12 -8.09
CA GLU A 209 -8.03 -13.52 -9.38
C GLU A 209 -6.60 -14.10 -9.26
N ILE A 210 -5.85 -13.78 -8.19
CA ILE A 210 -4.57 -14.41 -7.90
C ILE A 210 -4.72 -15.93 -7.72
N MET A 211 -5.88 -16.39 -7.24
CA MET A 211 -6.13 -17.83 -7.09
C MET A 211 -6.22 -18.55 -8.45
N GLU A 212 -6.54 -17.84 -9.53
CA GLU A 212 -6.55 -18.39 -10.88
C GLU A 212 -5.14 -18.67 -11.41
N LEU A 213 -4.12 -18.06 -10.81
CA LEU A 213 -2.71 -18.32 -11.12
C LEU A 213 -2.17 -19.58 -10.44
N ARG A 214 -2.92 -20.16 -9.47
CA ARG A 214 -2.49 -21.38 -8.78
C ARG A 214 -2.46 -22.55 -9.75
N THR A 215 -1.35 -23.27 -9.79
CA THR A 215 -1.14 -24.45 -10.63
C THR A 215 -1.02 -25.72 -9.77
N GLY A 216 -1.59 -26.81 -10.25
CA GLY A 216 -1.50 -28.08 -9.56
C GLY A 216 -2.33 -28.18 -8.28
N GLU A 217 -2.00 -29.18 -7.47
CA GLU A 217 -2.65 -29.41 -6.20
C GLU A 217 -2.02 -28.57 -5.08
N CYS A 218 -2.83 -28.26 -4.05
CA CYS A 218 -2.34 -27.69 -2.81
C CYS A 218 -1.34 -28.62 -2.14
N VAL A 219 -0.16 -28.12 -1.80
CA VAL A 219 0.86 -28.88 -1.09
C VAL A 219 0.79 -28.52 0.41
N PRO A 220 0.38 -29.46 1.29
CA PRO A 220 0.46 -29.26 2.73
C PRO A 220 1.93 -29.14 3.19
N ILE A 221 2.24 -28.15 3.98
CA ILE A 221 3.55 -27.98 4.60
C ILE A 221 3.52 -28.76 5.91
N THR A 222 4.23 -29.90 5.95
CA THR A 222 4.27 -30.80 7.09
C THR A 222 5.64 -30.89 7.76
N GLN A 223 6.65 -30.27 7.14
CA GLN A 223 8.02 -30.27 7.63
C GLN A 223 8.48 -28.86 8.00
N LYS A 224 9.33 -28.76 9.01
CA LYS A 224 9.90 -27.47 9.43
C LYS A 224 10.70 -26.77 8.33
N THR A 225 11.29 -27.53 7.44
CA THR A 225 11.98 -26.99 6.27
C THR A 225 11.46 -27.68 5.01
N THR A 226 10.95 -26.89 4.08
CA THR A 226 10.44 -27.35 2.80
C THR A 226 11.10 -26.55 1.69
N ARG A 227 11.43 -27.20 0.57
CA ARG A 227 11.95 -26.55 -0.64
C ARG A 227 11.02 -26.83 -1.81
N PHE A 228 10.61 -25.79 -2.47
CA PHE A 228 9.83 -25.82 -3.70
C PHE A 228 10.75 -25.48 -4.89
N GLU A 229 10.54 -26.14 -6.02
CA GLU A 229 11.24 -25.82 -7.27
C GLU A 229 10.74 -24.51 -7.88
N GLN A 230 9.50 -24.15 -7.57
CA GLN A 230 8.82 -22.96 -8.07
C GLN A 230 9.37 -21.69 -7.44
N GLU A 231 9.49 -20.65 -8.24
CA GLU A 231 9.91 -19.31 -7.84
C GLU A 231 8.77 -18.53 -7.21
N CYS A 232 7.54 -18.70 -7.73
CA CYS A 232 6.35 -17.96 -7.33
C CYS A 232 5.41 -18.88 -6.57
N MET A 233 5.02 -18.45 -5.36
CA MET A 233 4.22 -19.24 -4.43
C MET A 233 3.17 -18.37 -3.72
N ASP A 234 2.04 -18.98 -3.40
CA ASP A 234 1.05 -18.46 -2.47
C ASP A 234 1.03 -19.36 -1.24
N LEU A 235 1.56 -18.87 -0.13
CA LEU A 235 1.72 -19.60 1.13
C LEU A 235 0.66 -19.12 2.11
N LEU A 236 -0.04 -20.05 2.77
CA LEU A 236 -1.12 -19.75 3.72
C LEU A 236 -0.92 -20.50 5.02
N PHE A 237 -0.92 -19.77 6.13
CA PHE A 237 -0.82 -20.29 7.49
C PHE A 237 -2.06 -19.90 8.28
N ILE A 238 -2.69 -20.86 8.98
CA ILE A 238 -3.95 -20.66 9.71
C ILE A 238 -3.83 -21.29 11.10
N GLY A 239 -4.24 -20.55 12.12
CA GLY A 239 -4.17 -21.01 13.52
C GLY A 239 -2.76 -20.95 14.07
N LEU A 240 -2.08 -19.83 13.84
CA LEU A 240 -0.71 -19.59 14.30
C LEU A 240 -0.63 -19.49 15.85
N PRO A 241 0.47 -19.94 16.47
CA PRO A 241 0.69 -19.80 17.90
C PRO A 241 1.00 -18.33 18.29
N GLU A 242 0.98 -18.05 19.60
CA GLU A 242 1.31 -16.72 20.17
C GLU A 242 2.76 -16.25 19.91
N SER A 243 3.60 -17.15 19.44
CA SER A 243 4.98 -16.85 19.02
C SER A 243 5.37 -17.77 17.88
N PHE A 244 5.91 -17.20 16.80
CA PHE A 244 6.34 -17.99 15.64
C PHE A 244 7.44 -17.28 14.84
N VAL A 245 8.13 -18.10 14.03
CA VAL A 245 9.06 -17.65 12.99
C VAL A 245 8.68 -18.32 11.67
N ILE A 246 8.58 -17.53 10.62
CA ILE A 246 8.46 -17.97 9.23
C ILE A 246 9.61 -17.35 8.46
N GLU A 247 10.48 -18.17 7.88
CA GLU A 247 11.58 -17.72 7.03
C GLU A 247 11.32 -18.16 5.60
N VAL A 248 11.41 -17.23 4.66
CA VAL A 248 11.22 -17.45 3.22
C VAL A 248 12.51 -17.08 2.49
N ALA A 249 12.89 -17.87 1.49
CA ALA A 249 13.96 -17.56 0.56
C ALA A 249 15.35 -17.35 1.20
N ASP A 250 15.67 -18.10 2.27
CA ASP A 250 16.99 -18.08 2.94
C ASP A 250 17.44 -16.68 3.38
N GLY A 251 16.55 -15.89 3.94
CA GLY A 251 16.97 -14.58 4.43
C GLY A 251 15.88 -13.56 4.66
N VAL A 252 14.64 -13.87 4.34
CA VAL A 252 13.47 -13.04 4.71
C VAL A 252 12.74 -13.72 5.85
N GLN A 253 12.72 -13.11 7.03
CA GLN A 253 12.15 -13.69 8.22
C GLN A 253 11.04 -12.82 8.79
N LEU A 254 9.85 -13.41 8.97
CA LEU A 254 8.74 -12.85 9.72
C LEU A 254 8.73 -13.48 11.11
N THR A 255 8.85 -12.66 12.15
CA THR A 255 8.77 -13.10 13.55
C THR A 255 7.61 -12.45 14.25
N TYR A 256 6.93 -13.18 15.12
CA TYR A 256 5.91 -12.66 16.01
C TYR A 256 6.16 -13.17 17.43
N LYS A 257 6.21 -12.25 18.37
CA LYS A 257 6.36 -12.53 19.80
C LYS A 257 5.99 -11.31 20.63
N ASP A 258 5.33 -11.52 21.76
CA ASP A 258 4.94 -10.45 22.71
C ASP A 258 4.18 -9.29 22.02
N GLN A 259 3.22 -9.63 21.14
CA GLN A 259 2.43 -8.68 20.32
C GLN A 259 3.27 -7.85 19.33
N LYS A 260 4.54 -8.14 19.18
CA LYS A 260 5.42 -7.49 18.23
C LYS A 260 5.67 -8.39 17.03
N VAL A 261 5.41 -7.86 15.84
CA VAL A 261 5.79 -8.47 14.57
C VAL A 261 7.02 -7.75 14.01
N ALA A 262 7.95 -8.52 13.47
CA ALA A 262 9.12 -7.99 12.78
C ALA A 262 9.34 -8.74 11.47
N LEU A 263 9.55 -7.97 10.41
CA LEU A 263 10.06 -8.42 9.12
C LEU A 263 11.54 -8.06 9.07
N SER A 264 12.42 -9.05 8.98
CA SER A 264 13.87 -8.85 8.89
C SER A 264 14.44 -9.54 7.66
N LEU A 265 15.48 -8.93 7.09
CA LEU A 265 16.21 -9.46 5.95
C LEU A 265 17.70 -9.53 6.29
N THR A 266 18.35 -10.61 5.83
CA THR A 266 19.82 -10.68 5.85
C THR A 266 20.41 -9.63 4.91
N GLU A 267 21.65 -9.21 5.13
CA GLU A 267 22.34 -8.25 4.26
C GLU A 267 22.38 -8.72 2.80
N GLU A 268 22.64 -10.00 2.58
CA GLU A 268 22.72 -10.58 1.25
C GLU A 268 21.38 -10.57 0.50
N CYS A 269 20.28 -10.81 1.22
CA CYS A 269 18.93 -10.89 0.65
C CYS A 269 18.28 -9.51 0.57
N GLY A 270 18.55 -8.64 1.54
CA GLY A 270 17.92 -7.33 1.68
C GLY A 270 18.62 -6.21 0.93
N LEU A 271 19.94 -6.34 0.66
CA LEU A 271 20.76 -5.30 0.04
C LEU A 271 20.61 -3.93 0.71
N GLY A 272 20.70 -3.90 2.04
CA GLY A 272 20.52 -2.74 2.90
C GLY A 272 19.14 -2.65 3.57
N ARG A 273 18.15 -3.46 3.16
CA ARG A 273 16.90 -3.66 3.92
C ARG A 273 17.22 -4.55 5.11
N THR A 274 16.96 -4.07 6.31
CA THR A 274 17.34 -4.79 7.55
C THR A 274 16.15 -5.27 8.35
N ILE A 275 15.39 -4.35 8.95
CA ILE A 275 14.25 -4.69 9.81
C ILE A 275 13.12 -3.64 9.73
N ARG A 276 11.87 -4.12 9.81
CA ARG A 276 10.66 -3.34 10.06
C ARG A 276 9.88 -3.98 11.18
N THR A 277 9.39 -3.18 12.10
CA THR A 277 8.65 -3.68 13.27
C THR A 277 7.35 -2.92 13.46
N THR A 278 6.36 -3.60 14.03
CA THR A 278 5.12 -2.94 14.48
C THR A 278 4.43 -3.81 15.52
N MET A 279 3.41 -3.25 16.17
CA MET A 279 2.61 -3.95 17.17
C MET A 279 1.31 -4.43 16.54
N ILE A 280 0.91 -5.66 16.86
CA ILE A 280 -0.38 -6.24 16.52
C ILE A 280 -0.82 -7.17 17.67
N PRO A 281 -2.05 -7.06 18.19
CA PRO A 281 -2.49 -7.80 19.38
C PRO A 281 -2.42 -9.33 19.23
N ALA A 282 -2.81 -9.85 18.08
CA ALA A 282 -2.74 -11.27 17.75
C ALA A 282 -2.57 -11.49 16.25
N ILE A 283 -1.98 -12.62 15.86
CA ILE A 283 -1.91 -13.05 14.45
C ILE A 283 -2.47 -14.46 14.37
N GLU A 284 -3.62 -14.60 13.73
CA GLU A 284 -4.29 -15.89 13.51
C GLU A 284 -3.97 -16.47 12.12
N THR A 285 -3.80 -15.59 11.15
CA THR A 285 -3.51 -16.00 9.76
C THR A 285 -2.36 -15.18 9.17
N VAL A 286 -1.54 -15.85 8.37
CA VAL A 286 -0.51 -15.22 7.53
C VAL A 286 -0.65 -15.76 6.12
N ARG A 287 -0.76 -14.88 5.14
CA ARG A 287 -0.63 -15.23 3.72
C ARG A 287 0.58 -14.53 3.14
N ILE A 288 1.42 -15.27 2.42
CA ILE A 288 2.62 -14.73 1.79
C ILE A 288 2.56 -15.00 0.30
N LEU A 289 2.51 -13.94 -0.49
CA LEU A 289 2.68 -14.02 -1.92
C LEU A 289 4.16 -13.83 -2.24
N VAL A 290 4.77 -14.86 -2.82
CA VAL A 290 6.17 -14.89 -3.21
C VAL A 290 6.22 -14.76 -4.73
N ASP A 291 6.94 -13.78 -5.22
CA ASP A 291 7.32 -13.64 -6.61
C ASP A 291 8.85 -13.55 -6.71
N SER A 292 9.42 -13.45 -7.88
CA SER A 292 10.86 -13.55 -8.14
C SER A 292 11.73 -12.66 -7.24
N SER A 293 11.30 -11.44 -7.00
CA SER A 293 12.04 -10.45 -6.21
C SER A 293 11.14 -9.55 -5.34
N ILE A 294 9.90 -9.96 -5.10
CA ILE A 294 8.96 -9.26 -4.22
C ILE A 294 8.23 -10.26 -3.34
N LEU A 295 8.04 -9.87 -2.08
CA LEU A 295 7.20 -10.56 -1.11
C LEU A 295 6.13 -9.60 -0.63
N GLU A 296 4.89 -10.07 -0.59
CA GLU A 296 3.78 -9.40 0.07
C GLU A 296 3.21 -10.31 1.16
N ILE A 297 3.23 -9.84 2.39
CA ILE A 297 2.84 -10.59 3.59
C ILE A 297 1.58 -9.94 4.15
N TYR A 298 0.50 -10.69 4.21
CA TYR A 298 -0.81 -10.26 4.70
C TYR A 298 -1.12 -10.95 6.01
N LEU A 299 -1.28 -10.18 7.08
CA LEU A 299 -1.64 -10.67 8.41
C LEU A 299 -3.15 -10.51 8.61
N ASN A 300 -3.81 -11.51 9.22
CA ASN A 300 -5.22 -11.49 9.59
C ASN A 300 -6.13 -11.04 8.43
N ASP A 301 -6.03 -11.71 7.27
CA ASP A 301 -6.79 -11.37 6.06
C ASP A 301 -6.57 -9.93 5.55
N GLY A 302 -5.39 -9.37 5.82
CA GLY A 302 -5.01 -8.04 5.35
C GLY A 302 -5.27 -6.90 6.33
N GLU A 303 -5.45 -7.20 7.62
CA GLU A 303 -5.43 -6.21 8.70
C GLU A 303 -4.15 -5.37 8.65
N MET A 304 -3.04 -6.04 8.36
CA MET A 304 -1.72 -5.44 8.22
C MET A 304 -0.96 -6.10 7.07
N VAL A 305 -0.21 -5.30 6.32
CA VAL A 305 0.53 -5.77 5.16
C VAL A 305 1.98 -5.31 5.23
N PHE A 306 2.90 -6.17 4.79
CA PHE A 306 4.31 -5.85 4.57
C PHE A 306 4.67 -6.18 3.13
N THR A 307 5.22 -5.21 2.41
CA THR A 307 5.78 -5.39 1.07
C THR A 307 7.28 -5.17 1.11
N THR A 308 8.03 -6.08 0.54
CA THR A 308 9.48 -5.94 0.44
C THR A 308 10.02 -6.52 -0.86
N ARG A 309 11.00 -5.84 -1.45
CA ARG A 309 11.89 -6.46 -2.43
C ARG A 309 12.90 -7.31 -1.70
N TYR A 310 13.28 -8.41 -2.31
CA TYR A 310 14.30 -9.32 -1.80
C TYR A 310 15.06 -9.97 -2.96
N TYR A 311 16.27 -10.45 -2.69
CA TYR A 311 17.14 -11.00 -3.72
C TYR A 311 17.75 -12.31 -3.22
N LYS A 312 17.22 -13.44 -3.71
CA LYS A 312 17.71 -14.77 -3.36
C LYS A 312 18.83 -15.21 -4.29
N LYS A 313 19.75 -16.03 -3.80
CA LYS A 313 20.84 -16.62 -4.60
C LYS A 313 20.49 -17.98 -5.17
N ALA A 314 19.63 -18.73 -4.50
CA ALA A 314 19.23 -20.06 -4.89
C ALA A 314 17.93 -20.06 -5.69
N SER A 315 17.81 -20.91 -6.71
CA SER A 315 16.57 -21.14 -7.43
C SER A 315 15.51 -21.80 -6.55
N GLY A 316 14.24 -21.58 -6.88
CA GLY A 316 13.09 -22.08 -6.15
C GLY A 316 12.81 -21.29 -4.87
N THR A 317 11.84 -21.74 -4.08
CA THR A 317 11.45 -21.13 -2.81
C THR A 317 11.75 -22.07 -1.67
N ARG A 318 12.60 -21.63 -0.71
CA ARG A 318 12.81 -22.33 0.55
C ARG A 318 11.95 -21.69 1.63
N LEU A 319 11.32 -22.55 2.42
CA LEU A 319 10.50 -22.16 3.57
C LEU A 319 11.04 -22.87 4.81
N HIS A 320 11.20 -22.11 5.89
CA HIS A 320 11.45 -22.67 7.23
C HIS A 320 10.42 -22.10 8.22
N ILE A 321 9.87 -22.99 9.07
CA ILE A 321 8.92 -22.65 10.14
C ILE A 321 9.40 -23.28 11.44
N ASP A 322 9.23 -22.59 12.56
CA ASP A 322 9.65 -23.07 13.88
C ASP A 322 8.53 -23.64 14.76
N PHE A 323 7.33 -23.77 14.20
CA PHE A 323 6.13 -24.21 14.90
C PHE A 323 5.58 -25.53 14.34
N ASP A 324 4.72 -26.17 15.12
CA ASP A 324 4.03 -27.41 14.78
C ASP A 324 2.50 -27.21 14.93
N ASN A 325 1.71 -28.14 14.39
CA ASN A 325 0.23 -28.21 14.53
C ASN A 325 -0.54 -27.00 13.96
N VAL A 326 0.01 -26.34 12.97
CA VAL A 326 -0.63 -25.24 12.22
C VAL A 326 -1.05 -25.77 10.85
N ARG A 327 -2.20 -25.33 10.37
CA ARG A 327 -2.59 -25.59 8.98
C ARG A 327 -1.77 -24.70 8.06
N ALA A 328 -0.76 -25.28 7.40
CA ALA A 328 0.12 -24.60 6.48
C ALA A 328 0.01 -25.20 5.08
N LEU A 329 -0.26 -24.36 4.09
CA LEU A 329 -0.58 -24.72 2.71
C LEU A 329 0.29 -23.91 1.74
N ALA A 330 0.76 -24.56 0.69
CA ALA A 330 1.51 -23.92 -0.40
C ALA A 330 0.82 -24.18 -1.74
N TYR A 331 0.71 -23.15 -2.55
CA TYR A 331 0.19 -23.21 -3.91
C TYR A 331 1.24 -22.62 -4.86
N PRO A 332 1.79 -23.41 -5.79
CA PRO A 332 2.59 -22.86 -6.87
C PRO A 332 1.77 -21.89 -7.73
N LEU A 333 2.39 -20.80 -8.14
CA LEU A 333 1.79 -19.82 -9.04
C LEU A 333 2.45 -19.89 -10.43
N GLN A 334 1.66 -19.74 -11.48
CA GLN A 334 2.13 -19.55 -12.85
C GLN A 334 2.37 -18.07 -13.14
N GLU A 335 3.15 -17.81 -14.17
CA GLU A 335 3.37 -16.47 -14.67
C GLU A 335 2.10 -15.85 -15.26
N ILE A 336 1.97 -14.53 -15.15
CA ILE A 336 0.95 -13.76 -15.85
C ILE A 336 1.44 -13.56 -17.29
N THR A 337 0.71 -14.12 -18.25
CA THR A 337 0.98 -13.86 -19.66
C THR A 337 0.18 -12.63 -20.11
N VAL A 338 0.89 -11.59 -20.52
CA VAL A 338 0.27 -10.45 -21.20
C VAL A 338 0.27 -10.76 -22.70
N THR A 339 -0.92 -11.04 -23.25
CA THR A 339 -1.10 -11.14 -24.70
C THR A 339 -1.53 -9.78 -25.23
N ASP A 340 -0.77 -9.23 -26.18
CA ASP A 340 -1.29 -8.13 -27.00
C ASP A 340 -2.53 -8.67 -27.72
N LYS A 341 -3.70 -8.12 -27.41
CA LYS A 341 -4.85 -8.33 -28.32
C LYS A 341 -4.45 -7.70 -29.64
N GLU A 342 -4.31 -8.51 -30.68
CA GLU A 342 -4.25 -7.99 -32.05
C GLU A 342 -5.38 -6.97 -32.22
N GLU A 343 -5.05 -5.82 -32.79
CA GLU A 343 -6.00 -4.76 -33.18
C GLU A 343 -6.96 -5.29 -34.26
N SER A 344 -7.91 -6.11 -33.86
CA SER A 344 -9.01 -6.52 -34.72
C SER A 344 -10.29 -6.38 -33.91
N ASP A 345 -10.75 -5.16 -33.73
CA ASP A 345 -12.15 -4.77 -33.55
C ASP A 345 -12.19 -3.29 -33.06
N ILE A 346 -11.89 -2.39 -34.00
CA ILE A 346 -12.34 -0.99 -33.94
C ILE A 346 -13.15 -0.70 -35.20
#